data_9f6f723bf0a5867e3e26dae75b6854a6
#
_entry.id   9f6f723bf0a5867e3e26dae75b6854a6
#
_cell.length_a   1.000
_cell.length_b   1.000
_cell.length_c   1.000
_cell.angle_alpha   90.00
_cell.angle_beta   90.00
_cell.angle_gamma   90.00
#
_symmetry.space_group_name_H-M   'P 1'
#
loop_
_entity.id
_entity.type
_entity.pdbx_description
1 polymer ?
#
loop_
_entity_poly.entity_id
_entity_poly.type
_entity_poly.pdbx_seq_one_letter_code
_entity_poly.pdbx_strand_id
1 'polypeptide(L)'
;VSIPSGVFDLLNRLSLRLGLNELLGLDDSGATGLELTSGALIGLRYDPALDALVLFADVGQAPDSQAVFAQMLRANLNVQLTGGAALALADDGSGAERVALCRTLSWRALDEDLLFQLLDRFAMALEDWRGLLAKWNEFPITNDQGNAQNQDAESSALGNQAIRG
;
A
#
# COMPACT_ATOMS: atom_id res chain seq x y z
N VAL A 1 8.32 -11.50 22.70
CA VAL A 1 6.88 -11.12 22.53
C VAL A 1 6.04 -12.36 22.76
N SER A 2 5.00 -12.29 23.64
CA SER A 2 4.07 -13.42 23.82
C SER A 2 3.03 -13.35 22.71
N ILE A 3 3.10 -14.29 21.76
CA ILE A 3 2.14 -14.39 20.67
C ILE A 3 1.03 -15.35 21.08
N PRO A 4 -0.27 -14.98 20.92
CA PRO A 4 -1.39 -15.89 21.24
C PRO A 4 -1.34 -17.18 20.42
N SER A 5 -1.63 -18.32 21.05
CA SER A 5 -1.67 -19.64 20.35
C SER A 5 -2.62 -19.64 19.15
N GLY A 6 -3.75 -18.93 19.26
CA GLY A 6 -4.71 -18.79 18.15
C GLY A 6 -4.16 -18.14 16.89
N VAL A 7 -3.10 -17.30 16.99
CA VAL A 7 -2.39 -16.75 15.82
C VAL A 7 -1.61 -17.85 15.11
N PHE A 8 -0.89 -18.70 15.87
CA PHE A 8 -0.18 -19.85 15.28
C PHE A 8 -1.15 -20.84 14.64
N ASP A 9 -2.27 -21.15 15.29
CA ASP A 9 -3.30 -22.04 14.75
C ASP A 9 -3.88 -21.50 13.43
N LEU A 10 -4.13 -20.18 13.35
CA LEU A 10 -4.63 -19.53 12.15
C LEU A 10 -3.60 -19.61 11.01
N LEU A 11 -2.33 -19.30 11.27
CA LEU A 11 -1.26 -19.38 10.29
C LEU A 11 -0.98 -20.80 9.82
N ASN A 12 -1.06 -21.78 10.71
CA ASN A 12 -0.91 -23.19 10.36
C ASN A 12 -2.03 -23.66 9.40
N ARG A 13 -3.29 -23.30 9.68
CA ARG A 13 -4.41 -23.60 8.77
C ARG A 13 -4.26 -22.90 7.42
N LEU A 14 -3.81 -21.64 7.43
CA LEU A 14 -3.51 -20.92 6.20
C LEU A 14 -2.42 -21.62 5.38
N SER A 15 -1.35 -22.11 6.03
CA SER A 15 -0.26 -22.84 5.36
C SER A 15 -0.77 -24.08 4.64
N LEU A 16 -1.64 -24.85 5.30
CA LEU A 16 -2.28 -26.03 4.70
C LEU A 16 -3.16 -25.67 3.52
N ARG A 17 -3.92 -24.57 3.63
CA ARG A 17 -4.78 -24.09 2.54
C ARG A 17 -3.99 -23.59 1.33
N LEU A 18 -2.85 -22.96 1.56
CA LEU A 18 -1.91 -22.52 0.52
C LEU A 18 -1.13 -23.67 -0.11
N GLY A 19 -1.19 -24.87 0.47
CA GLY A 19 -0.42 -26.02 0.02
C GLY A 19 1.08 -25.85 0.22
N LEU A 20 1.49 -25.11 1.24
CA LEU A 20 2.90 -24.89 1.53
C LEU A 20 3.54 -26.17 2.07
N ASN A 21 4.78 -26.44 1.67
CA ASN A 21 5.54 -27.59 2.15
C ASN A 21 5.96 -27.44 3.63
N GLU A 22 6.07 -26.17 4.09
CA GLU A 22 6.42 -25.84 5.47
C GLU A 22 5.33 -24.92 6.06
N LEU A 23 5.14 -25.03 7.37
CA LEU A 23 4.19 -24.17 8.08
C LEU A 23 4.76 -22.75 8.18
N LEU A 24 3.87 -21.76 8.09
CA LEU A 24 4.20 -20.37 8.33
C LEU A 24 4.54 -20.15 9.81
N GLY A 25 5.82 -20.31 10.15
CA GLY A 25 6.34 -20.04 11.50
C GLY A 25 6.61 -18.55 11.66
N LEU A 26 6.23 -17.99 12.81
CA LEU A 26 6.66 -16.66 13.20
C LEU A 26 8.06 -16.73 13.82
N ASP A 27 8.95 -15.84 13.42
CA ASP A 27 10.28 -15.69 14.01
C ASP A 27 10.22 -15.01 15.40
N ASP A 28 11.39 -14.77 16.01
CA ASP A 28 11.51 -14.13 17.32
C ASP A 28 10.93 -12.69 17.35
N SER A 29 10.82 -12.03 16.20
CA SER A 29 10.18 -10.72 16.04
C SER A 29 8.66 -10.80 15.87
N GLY A 30 8.10 -12.00 15.76
CA GLY A 30 6.69 -12.25 15.51
C GLY A 30 6.30 -12.08 14.05
N ALA A 31 7.25 -12.22 13.12
CA ALA A 31 7.04 -12.03 11.68
C ALA A 31 7.27 -13.32 10.89
N THR A 32 6.65 -13.40 9.73
CA THR A 32 6.88 -14.41 8.68
C THR A 32 6.69 -13.78 7.31
N GLY A 33 7.02 -14.49 6.24
CA GLY A 33 6.89 -14.00 4.87
C GLY A 33 6.31 -15.06 3.93
N LEU A 34 5.59 -14.58 2.93
CA LEU A 34 5.08 -15.34 1.80
C LEU A 34 5.66 -14.76 0.51
N GLU A 35 6.37 -15.57 -0.26
CA GLU A 35 6.84 -15.19 -1.58
C GLU A 35 5.79 -15.54 -2.64
N LEU A 36 5.41 -14.55 -3.43
CA LEU A 36 4.51 -14.74 -4.57
C LEU A 36 5.28 -15.30 -5.77
N THR A 37 4.57 -15.88 -6.73
CA THR A 37 5.16 -16.39 -7.99
C THR A 37 5.88 -15.31 -8.81
N SER A 38 5.52 -14.05 -8.61
CA SER A 38 6.19 -12.87 -9.18
C SER A 38 7.55 -12.53 -8.52
N GLY A 39 7.90 -13.21 -7.42
CA GLY A 39 9.04 -12.86 -6.56
C GLY A 39 8.74 -11.72 -5.57
N ALA A 40 7.52 -11.21 -5.51
CA ALA A 40 7.13 -10.25 -4.49
C ALA A 40 6.97 -10.94 -3.13
N LEU A 41 7.37 -10.25 -2.06
CA LEU A 41 7.28 -10.75 -0.70
C LEU A 41 6.16 -10.03 0.06
N ILE A 42 5.25 -10.81 0.66
CA ILE A 42 4.26 -10.31 1.62
C ILE A 42 4.72 -10.71 3.01
N GLY A 43 4.97 -9.73 3.88
CA GLY A 43 5.24 -9.95 5.29
C GLY A 43 3.93 -10.03 6.08
N LEU A 44 3.90 -10.95 7.06
CA LEU A 44 2.88 -11.02 8.09
C LEU A 44 3.57 -10.85 9.44
N ARG A 45 3.06 -9.97 10.29
CA ARG A 45 3.60 -9.75 11.64
C ARG A 45 2.46 -9.66 12.65
N TYR A 46 2.63 -10.31 13.79
CA TYR A 46 1.78 -10.04 14.93
C TYR A 46 2.26 -8.79 15.66
N ASP A 47 1.36 -7.82 15.82
CA ASP A 47 1.61 -6.60 16.59
C ASP A 47 0.94 -6.72 17.97
N PRO A 48 1.71 -6.85 19.06
CA PRO A 48 1.17 -7.04 20.40
C PRO A 48 0.50 -5.77 20.96
N ALA A 49 0.90 -4.57 20.50
CA ALA A 49 0.28 -3.33 20.95
C ALA A 49 -1.13 -3.15 20.39
N LEU A 50 -1.37 -3.67 19.19
CA LEU A 50 -2.66 -3.63 18.52
C LEU A 50 -3.47 -4.91 18.72
N ASP A 51 -2.88 -5.98 19.28
CA ASP A 51 -3.43 -7.36 19.29
C ASP A 51 -3.95 -7.77 17.90
N ALA A 52 -3.13 -7.55 16.88
CA ALA A 52 -3.54 -7.66 15.48
C ALA A 52 -2.45 -8.30 14.62
N LEU A 53 -2.86 -8.89 13.47
CA LEU A 53 -1.97 -9.24 12.39
C LEU A 53 -1.82 -8.05 11.46
N VAL A 54 -0.59 -7.77 11.05
CA VAL A 54 -0.26 -6.74 10.07
C VAL A 54 0.30 -7.41 8.82
N LEU A 55 -0.37 -7.22 7.68
CA LEU A 55 0.17 -7.51 6.36
C LEU A 55 0.96 -6.29 5.90
N PHE A 56 2.13 -6.53 5.33
CA PHE A 56 2.94 -5.47 4.74
C PHE A 56 3.73 -5.98 3.56
N ALA A 57 3.97 -5.12 2.58
CA ALA A 57 4.79 -5.43 1.43
C ALA A 57 5.45 -4.17 0.87
N ASP A 58 6.64 -4.33 0.34
CA ASP A 58 7.32 -3.30 -0.41
C ASP A 58 6.76 -3.21 -1.84
N VAL A 59 6.26 -2.05 -2.20
CA VAL A 59 5.74 -1.77 -3.55
C VAL A 59 6.87 -1.34 -4.49
N GLY A 60 7.83 -0.57 -3.98
CA GLY A 60 8.97 -0.08 -4.75
C GLY A 60 9.47 1.28 -4.28
N GLN A 61 10.42 1.83 -5.02
CA GLN A 61 10.99 3.15 -4.73
C GLN A 61 9.94 4.24 -4.90
N ALA A 62 9.85 5.14 -3.94
CA ALA A 62 8.96 6.29 -4.02
C ALA A 62 9.42 7.25 -5.13
N PRO A 63 8.52 7.70 -6.03
CA PRO A 63 8.87 8.70 -7.02
C PRO A 63 8.96 10.09 -6.38
N ASP A 64 9.87 10.91 -6.84
CA ASP A 64 9.96 12.32 -6.44
C ASP A 64 8.87 13.14 -7.15
N SER A 65 7.61 12.94 -6.77
CA SER A 65 6.47 13.59 -7.41
C SER A 65 5.29 13.79 -6.46
N GLN A 66 4.98 15.05 -6.13
CA GLN A 66 3.80 15.40 -5.33
C GLN A 66 2.49 14.94 -5.98
N ALA A 67 2.41 14.93 -7.31
CA ALA A 67 1.22 14.47 -8.03
C ALA A 67 0.97 12.98 -7.79
N VAL A 68 2.03 12.16 -7.76
CA VAL A 68 1.95 10.74 -7.45
C VAL A 68 1.52 10.52 -6.01
N PHE A 69 2.11 11.23 -5.04
CA PHE A 69 1.68 11.13 -3.64
C PHE A 69 0.23 11.52 -3.43
N ALA A 70 -0.24 12.57 -4.12
CA ALA A 70 -1.65 12.94 -4.08
C ALA A 70 -2.57 11.84 -4.65
N GLN A 71 -2.15 11.13 -5.70
CA GLN A 71 -2.89 9.98 -6.25
C GLN A 71 -2.91 8.80 -5.27
N MET A 72 -1.78 8.47 -4.64
CA MET A 72 -1.70 7.43 -3.62
C MET A 72 -2.64 7.71 -2.43
N LEU A 73 -2.65 8.96 -1.92
CA LEU A 73 -3.54 9.37 -0.84
C LEU A 73 -5.03 9.26 -1.23
N ARG A 74 -5.38 9.63 -2.47
CA ARG A 74 -6.75 9.46 -2.98
C ARG A 74 -7.11 7.98 -3.12
N ALA A 75 -6.16 7.14 -3.55
CA ALA A 75 -6.37 5.71 -3.68
C ALA A 75 -6.66 5.04 -2.33
N ASN A 76 -6.07 5.53 -1.23
CA ASN A 76 -6.35 5.02 0.12
C ASN A 76 -7.84 5.18 0.54
N LEU A 77 -8.58 6.09 -0.08
CA LEU A 77 -10.02 6.23 0.13
C LEU A 77 -10.85 5.21 -0.68
N ASN A 78 -10.22 4.50 -1.61
CA ASN A 78 -10.89 3.54 -2.47
C ASN A 78 -10.41 2.11 -2.19
N VAL A 79 -11.18 1.37 -1.40
CA VAL A 79 -10.91 -0.01 -1.00
C VAL A 79 -10.67 -0.95 -2.20
N GLN A 80 -11.29 -0.66 -3.35
CA GLN A 80 -11.11 -1.46 -4.56
C GLN A 80 -9.69 -1.33 -5.13
N LEU A 81 -9.10 -0.14 -5.03
CA LEU A 81 -7.75 0.12 -5.56
C LEU A 81 -6.63 -0.40 -4.64
N THR A 82 -6.90 -0.53 -3.36
CA THR A 82 -5.89 -0.93 -2.37
C THR A 82 -6.12 -2.32 -1.79
N GLY A 83 -7.16 -3.03 -2.24
CA GLY A 83 -7.55 -4.30 -1.63
C GLY A 83 -7.92 -4.19 -0.15
N GLY A 84 -8.26 -2.98 0.32
CA GLY A 84 -8.52 -2.67 1.72
C GLY A 84 -7.26 -2.44 2.57
N ALA A 85 -6.11 -2.28 1.92
CA ALA A 85 -4.86 -1.86 2.54
C ALA A 85 -4.68 -0.34 2.45
N ALA A 86 -3.58 0.18 2.98
CA ALA A 86 -3.16 1.56 2.85
C ALA A 86 -1.76 1.63 2.22
N LEU A 87 -1.58 2.56 1.28
CA LEU A 87 -0.28 2.95 0.77
C LEU A 87 0.36 3.92 1.75
N ALA A 88 1.61 3.67 2.09
CA ALA A 88 2.40 4.48 3.01
C ALA A 88 3.80 4.71 2.46
N LEU A 89 4.46 5.76 2.91
CA LEU A 89 5.89 5.92 2.73
C LEU A 89 6.61 5.25 3.90
N ALA A 90 7.65 4.51 3.59
CA ALA A 90 8.52 3.84 4.55
C ALA A 90 9.97 4.24 4.27
N ASP A 91 10.73 4.44 5.34
CA ASP A 91 12.19 4.58 5.28
C ASP A 91 12.79 3.18 5.45
N ASP A 92 13.63 2.75 4.52
CA ASP A 92 14.36 1.48 4.61
C ASP A 92 15.65 1.58 5.45
N GLY A 93 15.88 2.74 6.08
CA GLY A 93 17.08 3.03 6.87
C GLY A 93 18.30 3.43 6.02
N SER A 94 18.20 3.42 4.69
CA SER A 94 19.24 3.89 3.78
C SER A 94 19.10 5.38 3.44
N GLY A 95 17.99 6.01 3.86
CA GLY A 95 17.59 7.36 3.48
C GLY A 95 16.84 7.40 2.14
N ALA A 96 16.55 6.25 1.54
CA ALA A 96 15.69 6.17 0.37
C ALA A 96 14.22 5.93 0.82
N GLU A 97 13.33 6.77 0.34
CA GLU A 97 11.90 6.58 0.57
C GLU A 97 11.35 5.46 -0.31
N ARG A 98 10.59 4.56 0.30
CA ARG A 98 9.91 3.47 -0.39
C ARG A 98 8.41 3.54 -0.17
N VAL A 99 7.66 3.09 -1.16
CA VAL A 99 6.21 2.91 -1.02
C VAL A 99 5.96 1.51 -0.46
N ALA A 100 5.21 1.45 0.63
CA ALA A 100 4.75 0.21 1.23
C ALA A 100 3.23 0.10 1.14
N LEU A 101 2.73 -1.13 1.02
CA LEU A 101 1.33 -1.47 1.19
C LEU A 101 1.15 -2.14 2.55
N CYS A 102 0.24 -1.64 3.39
CA CYS A 102 0.05 -2.12 4.75
C CYS A 102 -1.43 -2.35 5.06
N ARG A 103 -1.74 -3.42 5.82
CA ARG A 103 -3.10 -3.70 6.30
C ARG A 103 -3.09 -4.33 7.68
N THR A 104 -3.85 -3.75 8.60
CA THR A 104 -4.04 -4.30 9.95
C THR A 104 -5.33 -5.12 9.99
N LEU A 105 -5.25 -6.33 10.57
CA LEU A 105 -6.33 -7.30 10.64
C LEU A 105 -6.54 -7.75 12.10
N SER A 106 -7.78 -7.69 12.59
CA SER A 106 -8.13 -8.31 13.86
C SER A 106 -8.12 -9.84 13.71
N TRP A 107 -7.07 -10.50 14.17
CA TRP A 107 -6.90 -11.95 14.01
C TRP A 107 -8.03 -12.77 14.65
N ARG A 108 -8.69 -12.23 15.70
CA ARG A 108 -9.82 -12.88 16.38
C ARG A 108 -11.08 -12.99 15.52
N ALA A 109 -11.17 -12.14 14.49
CA ALA A 109 -12.29 -12.13 13.55
C ALA A 109 -12.00 -12.92 12.26
N LEU A 110 -10.84 -13.59 12.20
CA LEU A 110 -10.39 -14.31 11.01
C LEU A 110 -10.51 -15.83 11.21
N ASP A 111 -10.99 -16.49 10.18
CA ASP A 111 -10.71 -17.88 9.88
C ASP A 111 -9.72 -18.00 8.72
N GLU A 112 -9.32 -19.22 8.37
CA GLU A 112 -8.37 -19.45 7.28
C GLU A 112 -8.91 -19.05 5.92
N ASP A 113 -10.21 -19.17 5.68
CA ASP A 113 -10.85 -18.82 4.42
C ASP A 113 -10.86 -17.31 4.21
N LEU A 114 -11.24 -16.57 5.25
CA LEU A 114 -11.24 -15.10 5.21
C LEU A 114 -9.81 -14.55 5.09
N LEU A 115 -8.87 -15.11 5.87
CA LEU A 115 -7.47 -14.67 5.78
C LEU A 115 -6.89 -14.95 4.39
N PHE A 116 -7.19 -16.12 3.79
CA PHE A 116 -6.80 -16.44 2.42
C PHE A 116 -7.35 -15.41 1.41
N GLN A 117 -8.65 -15.09 1.48
CA GLN A 117 -9.28 -14.10 0.59
C GLN A 117 -8.68 -12.69 0.76
N LEU A 118 -8.33 -12.32 2.00
CA LEU A 118 -7.72 -11.02 2.27
C LEU A 118 -6.29 -10.95 1.75
N LEU A 119 -5.52 -12.05 1.86
CA LEU A 119 -4.19 -12.18 1.27
C LEU A 119 -4.23 -12.13 -0.25
N ASP A 120 -5.17 -12.83 -0.89
CA ASP A 120 -5.33 -12.84 -2.34
C ASP A 120 -5.59 -11.41 -2.87
N ARG A 121 -6.53 -10.69 -2.25
CA ARG A 121 -6.81 -9.29 -2.59
C ARG A 121 -5.61 -8.37 -2.34
N PHE A 122 -4.87 -8.61 -1.26
CA PHE A 122 -3.66 -7.85 -0.95
C PHE A 122 -2.57 -8.10 -1.98
N ALA A 123 -2.37 -9.36 -2.39
CA ALA A 123 -1.42 -9.74 -3.43
C ALA A 123 -1.76 -9.10 -4.78
N MET A 124 -3.02 -9.13 -5.19
CA MET A 124 -3.47 -8.46 -6.42
C MET A 124 -3.20 -6.95 -6.37
N ALA A 125 -3.57 -6.28 -5.27
CA ALA A 125 -3.31 -4.86 -5.10
C ALA A 125 -1.81 -4.54 -5.11
N LEU A 126 -0.98 -5.39 -4.48
CA LEU A 126 0.48 -5.24 -4.49
C LEU A 126 1.04 -5.28 -5.92
N GLU A 127 0.64 -6.25 -6.73
CA GLU A 127 1.10 -6.38 -8.12
C GLU A 127 0.66 -5.20 -8.98
N ASP A 128 -0.60 -4.76 -8.85
CA ASP A 128 -1.14 -3.61 -9.57
C ASP A 128 -0.35 -2.33 -9.22
N TRP A 129 -0.09 -2.10 -7.94
CA TRP A 129 0.66 -0.92 -7.48
C TRP A 129 2.13 -0.98 -7.86
N ARG A 130 2.78 -2.14 -7.83
CA ARG A 130 4.15 -2.32 -8.32
C ARG A 130 4.26 -1.96 -9.80
N GLY A 131 3.33 -2.46 -10.61
CA GLY A 131 3.28 -2.15 -12.05
C GLY A 131 3.01 -0.67 -12.34
N LEU A 132 2.15 -0.03 -11.54
CA LEU A 132 1.83 1.39 -11.68
C LEU A 132 3.01 2.27 -11.26
N LEU A 133 3.65 1.94 -10.13
CA LEU A 133 4.80 2.69 -9.60
C LEU A 133 6.00 2.61 -10.53
N ALA A 134 6.27 1.43 -11.12
CA ALA A 134 7.32 1.27 -12.13
C ALA A 134 7.10 2.18 -13.33
N LYS A 135 5.86 2.26 -13.85
CA LYS A 135 5.51 3.16 -14.95
C LYS A 135 5.70 4.63 -14.59
N TRP A 136 5.36 5.05 -13.38
CA TRP A 136 5.57 6.45 -12.95
C TRP A 136 7.04 6.80 -12.77
N ASN A 137 7.88 5.83 -12.39
CA ASN A 137 9.33 6.03 -12.32
C ASN A 137 9.98 6.08 -13.70
N GLU A 138 9.44 5.34 -14.69
CA GLU A 138 9.90 5.42 -16.09
C GLU A 138 9.43 6.70 -16.81
N PHE A 139 8.19 7.13 -16.53
CA PHE A 139 7.54 8.28 -17.15
C PHE A 139 7.04 9.25 -16.07
N PRO A 140 7.91 10.11 -15.51
CA PRO A 140 7.53 11.04 -14.45
C PRO A 140 6.35 11.92 -14.87
N ILE A 141 5.31 11.98 -14.02
CA ILE A 141 4.18 12.88 -14.23
C ILE A 141 4.68 14.31 -14.01
N THR A 142 4.89 15.06 -15.08
CA THR A 142 5.22 16.48 -15.00
C THR A 142 3.96 17.29 -14.69
N ASN A 143 4.04 18.20 -13.70
CA ASN A 143 2.94 19.06 -13.24
C ASN A 143 2.50 20.14 -14.24
N ASP A 144 2.79 20.00 -15.53
CA ASP A 144 2.63 21.09 -16.52
C ASP A 144 1.18 21.38 -16.94
N GLN A 145 0.18 20.67 -16.38
CA GLN A 145 -1.24 20.91 -16.73
C GLN A 145 -2.02 21.81 -15.74
N GLY A 146 -1.37 22.37 -14.72
CA GLY A 146 -2.05 23.20 -13.69
C GLY A 146 -2.01 24.71 -13.94
N ASN A 147 -1.18 25.23 -14.86
CA ASN A 147 -0.92 26.68 -14.96
C ASN A 147 -1.52 27.37 -16.21
N ALA A 148 -2.12 26.63 -17.13
CA ALA A 148 -2.69 27.21 -18.34
C ALA A 148 -4.09 27.83 -18.17
N GLN A 149 -4.81 27.54 -17.08
CA GLN A 149 -6.19 28.04 -16.87
C GLN A 149 -6.30 29.26 -15.96
N ASN A 150 -5.22 29.68 -15.27
CA ASN A 150 -5.26 30.87 -14.40
C ASN A 150 -4.72 32.16 -15.05
N GLN A 151 -4.07 32.10 -16.21
CA GLN A 151 -3.59 33.32 -16.88
C GLN A 151 -4.66 34.02 -17.74
N ASP A 152 -5.67 33.29 -18.19
CA ASP A 152 -6.76 33.88 -18.98
C ASP A 152 -7.83 34.60 -18.13
N ALA A 153 -7.89 34.30 -16.83
CA ALA A 153 -8.85 34.93 -15.91
C ALA A 153 -8.39 36.28 -15.38
N GLU A 154 -7.08 36.55 -15.26
CA GLU A 154 -6.56 37.84 -14.79
C GLU A 154 -6.46 38.87 -15.89
N SER A 155 -6.30 38.47 -17.15
CA SER A 155 -6.23 39.41 -18.30
C SER A 155 -7.62 39.98 -18.65
N SER A 156 -8.71 39.33 -18.28
CA SER A 156 -10.08 39.80 -18.55
C SER A 156 -10.62 40.76 -17.50
N ALA A 157 -10.00 40.86 -16.32
CA ALA A 157 -10.46 41.73 -15.23
C ALA A 157 -9.91 43.17 -15.30
N LEU A 158 -8.87 43.42 -16.06
CA LEU A 158 -8.21 44.77 -16.18
C LEU A 158 -8.70 45.61 -17.37
N GLY A 159 -9.56 45.03 -18.23
CA GLY A 159 -10.03 45.72 -19.45
C GLY A 159 -11.27 46.61 -19.31
N ASN A 160 -11.94 46.65 -18.14
CA ASN A 160 -13.28 47.25 -18.02
C ASN A 160 -13.37 48.48 -17.11
N GLN A 161 -12.28 49.19 -16.80
CA GLN A 161 -12.29 50.40 -15.96
C GLN A 161 -11.84 51.68 -16.64
N ALA A 162 -11.83 51.77 -17.93
CA ALA A 162 -11.43 53.01 -18.64
C ALA A 162 -12.48 53.39 -19.70
N ILE A 163 -13.72 53.74 -19.33
CA ILE A 163 -14.62 54.65 -20.04
C ILE A 163 -15.79 55.01 -19.14
N ARG A 164 -15.67 56.06 -18.33
CA ARG A 164 -16.72 57.01 -17.91
C ARG A 164 -16.04 58.21 -17.21
N GLY A 165 -15.81 59.22 -17.95
CA GLY A 165 -15.54 60.58 -17.55
C GLY A 165 -16.12 61.48 -18.61
#